data_5ed1b370de19105209160d152eb49332
#
_entry.id   5ed1b370de19105209160d152eb49332
#
_cell.length_a   1.000
_cell.length_b   1.000
_cell.length_c   1.000
_cell.angle_alpha   90.00
_cell.angle_beta   90.00
_cell.angle_gamma   90.00
#
_symmetry.space_group_name_H-M   'P 1'
#
loop_
_entity.id
_entity.type
_entity.pdbx_description
1 polymer ?
#
loop_
_entity_poly.entity_id
_entity_poly.type
_entity_poly.pdbx_seq_one_letter_code
_entity_poly.pdbx_strand_id
1 'polypeptide(L)'
;MRERRGTSGWKAWVASGARLCALIRALFRPWSLFLAVALPAAAVAQPVSFAGVYGGGFGAPDTFVYTRIELQGGTSLTGKIEQPFDRTDSPPITELERQGSRLRFQADGLRFDLNRTATGLQGTVQPPGGVPQPAYFALRPGSPPVDLLARYEGTYALGGGRLLTLSRGSDSPVLYYLELPSGRTGFLYNLSNTEFIAGPCMYCAGPARLRVRLLPETDEKPEPRISVSLDPRQGGGAQRVRVTISGRTIYAPRIETHSEEEISFFSKDGTQLAGSLLLPSGKGPHSAVVFAHGSNAQNRNGFFGNIRFIAEAYARSGIAALIFDKRGTGRSKGDWKTANFEILADDVAAGVEFLRTRAEIKADRIGLTGSSQAGWIMPLAAMRVPNIRFIQMRSSSPRNVREEGRRQLVLMMEAERYPRSEIQRALDIRDMMDDYAVTGRNWEQLEAAAKQVENEYWMTQFIGGLPAKDSPDHAWLRKAYSYDMTAPFRNFRGAWQAIYGASDIVISVPEARAWFEDGLRYGRSNDVTIEVVPNADHNYYETKTGLDHRELPRYSRYAPGIFDKITRWANERMRNTFTRPLSPGKTPSR
;
A
#
# COMPACT_ATOMS: atom_id res chain seq x y z
N MET A 1 37.48 -25.67 1.33
CA MET A 1 38.10 -24.65 0.48
C MET A 1 37.03 -24.01 -0.40
N ARG A 2 36.85 -22.70 -0.19
CA ARG A 2 36.02 -21.73 -0.93
C ARG A 2 34.50 -21.94 -0.99
N GLU A 3 33.90 -21.27 -0.04
CA GLU A 3 32.53 -20.77 -0.02
C GLU A 3 32.19 -19.94 -1.26
N ARG A 4 30.97 -20.09 -1.76
CA ARG A 4 30.24 -19.00 -2.43
C ARG A 4 28.85 -18.91 -1.81
N ARG A 5 28.69 -17.91 -0.98
CA ARG A 5 27.40 -17.42 -0.47
C ARG A 5 26.71 -16.61 -1.55
N GLY A 6 25.51 -17.00 -1.91
CA GLY A 6 24.56 -16.16 -2.62
C GLY A 6 23.64 -15.49 -1.59
N THR A 7 23.82 -14.20 -1.39
CA THR A 7 22.98 -13.40 -0.52
C THR A 7 21.93 -12.68 -1.33
N SER A 8 20.69 -13.02 -1.09
CA SER A 8 19.52 -12.20 -1.42
C SER A 8 19.59 -10.92 -0.58
N GLY A 9 19.84 -9.79 -1.25
CA GLY A 9 20.00 -8.52 -0.59
C GLY A 9 18.71 -7.74 -0.49
N TRP A 10 18.12 -7.76 0.69
CA TRP A 10 17.28 -6.68 1.19
C TRP A 10 17.54 -6.53 2.69
N LYS A 11 18.69 -5.97 3.04
CA LYS A 11 18.94 -5.45 4.40
C LYS A 11 19.92 -4.29 4.37
N ALA A 12 19.56 -3.30 5.15
CA ALA A 12 20.38 -2.30 5.79
C ALA A 12 20.71 -1.01 5.03
N TRP A 13 20.01 0.02 5.43
CA TRP A 13 20.60 1.33 5.69
C TRP A 13 19.96 1.93 6.93
N VAL A 14 20.57 1.72 8.07
CA VAL A 14 20.50 2.62 9.25
C VAL A 14 21.81 2.44 10.02
N ALA A 15 22.38 3.58 10.34
CA ALA A 15 23.22 3.88 11.46
C ALA A 15 24.71 4.10 11.24
N SER A 16 25.04 5.19 11.71
CA SER A 16 26.17 5.71 12.48
C SER A 16 27.16 6.53 11.67
N GLY A 17 27.53 7.66 12.12
CA GLY A 17 27.66 8.09 13.45
C GLY A 17 28.41 9.38 13.59
N ALA A 18 28.38 9.83 14.71
CA ALA A 18 28.79 11.10 15.22
C ALA A 18 30.31 11.16 15.54
N ARG A 19 30.76 12.41 15.55
CA ARG A 19 31.85 13.00 16.34
C ARG A 19 33.26 12.92 15.76
N LEU A 20 33.83 14.07 15.52
CA LEU A 20 34.80 14.66 16.47
C LEU A 20 35.05 16.15 16.19
N CYS A 21 34.98 16.85 17.29
CA CYS A 21 35.19 18.28 17.53
C CYS A 21 36.65 18.74 17.41
N ALA A 22 36.79 20.00 17.07
CA ALA A 22 37.35 21.07 17.89
C ALA A 22 38.82 21.45 17.71
N LEU A 23 38.95 22.75 17.56
CA LEU A 23 40.00 23.66 18.07
C LEU A 23 41.40 23.57 17.46
N ILE A 24 41.83 24.67 16.86
CA ILE A 24 42.83 25.57 17.46
C ILE A 24 42.83 26.92 16.78
N ARG A 25 42.80 27.92 17.62
CA ARG A 25 42.86 29.37 17.35
C ARG A 25 44.30 29.82 17.15
N ALA A 26 44.43 30.87 16.33
CA ALA A 26 45.08 32.14 16.67
C ALA A 26 46.50 32.40 16.17
N LEU A 27 46.59 33.58 15.58
CA LEU A 27 47.68 34.58 15.63
C LEU A 27 48.91 34.33 14.73
N PHE A 28 49.03 35.15 13.72
CA PHE A 28 50.00 36.26 13.63
C PHE A 28 49.96 36.89 12.24
N ARG A 29 49.79 38.22 12.16
CA ARG A 29 50.21 39.09 11.06
C ARG A 29 51.68 39.46 11.27
N PRO A 30 52.52 39.85 10.29
CA PRO A 30 52.29 41.08 9.53
C PRO A 30 52.76 41.11 8.04
N TRP A 31 52.20 42.01 7.32
CA TRP A 31 52.60 42.84 6.16
C TRP A 31 53.88 42.48 5.38
N SER A 32 53.73 42.26 4.08
CA SER A 32 54.64 42.70 3.03
C SER A 32 53.87 42.92 1.74
N LEU A 33 53.80 44.15 1.27
CA LEU A 33 53.30 44.53 -0.07
C LEU A 33 54.25 43.90 -1.12
N PHE A 34 53.69 43.04 -1.98
CA PHE A 34 54.20 42.79 -3.34
C PHE A 34 53.05 42.95 -4.30
N LEU A 35 53.15 44.04 -5.12
CA LEU A 35 52.31 44.22 -6.31
C LEU A 35 52.68 43.11 -7.31
N ALA A 36 51.93 42.00 -7.34
CA ALA A 36 51.96 41.05 -8.44
C ALA A 36 50.74 41.37 -9.32
N VAL A 37 51.00 41.83 -10.52
CA VAL A 37 50.02 41.90 -11.59
C VAL A 37 49.58 40.47 -11.88
N ALA A 38 48.45 40.07 -11.30
CA ALA A 38 47.82 38.79 -11.62
C ALA A 38 47.09 38.93 -12.97
N LEU A 39 47.62 38.34 -14.00
CA LEU A 39 46.83 37.97 -15.19
C LEU A 39 45.64 37.13 -14.71
N PRO A 40 44.43 37.36 -15.22
CA PRO A 40 43.29 36.53 -14.87
C PRO A 40 43.61 35.10 -15.31
N ALA A 41 43.85 34.22 -14.35
CA ALA A 41 43.83 32.77 -14.63
C ALA A 41 42.48 32.45 -15.28
N ALA A 42 42.51 32.00 -16.51
CA ALA A 42 41.35 31.46 -17.15
C ALA A 42 40.75 30.42 -16.20
N ALA A 43 39.59 30.70 -15.65
CA ALA A 43 38.86 29.76 -14.82
C ALA A 43 38.66 28.50 -15.68
N VAL A 44 39.42 27.46 -15.39
CA VAL A 44 39.20 26.14 -15.98
C VAL A 44 37.82 25.72 -15.47
N ALA A 45 36.82 25.81 -16.36
CA ALA A 45 35.46 25.40 -16.06
C ALA A 45 35.53 23.95 -15.56
N GLN A 46 35.14 23.75 -14.30
CA GLN A 46 35.09 22.40 -13.75
C GLN A 46 34.22 21.53 -14.66
N PRO A 47 34.63 20.30 -14.96
CA PRO A 47 33.85 19.44 -15.83
C PRO A 47 32.46 19.21 -15.24
N VAL A 48 31.44 19.51 -16.01
CA VAL A 48 30.03 19.36 -15.60
C VAL A 48 29.78 17.88 -15.23
N SER A 49 29.44 17.60 -13.98
CA SER A 49 29.09 16.23 -13.59
C SER A 49 27.70 15.87 -14.02
N PHE A 50 27.56 14.71 -14.66
CA PHE A 50 26.27 14.11 -15.01
C PHE A 50 25.85 12.99 -14.05
N ALA A 51 26.73 12.55 -13.15
CA ALA A 51 26.40 11.49 -12.20
C ALA A 51 25.22 11.91 -11.31
N GLY A 52 24.27 11.01 -11.13
CA GLY A 52 23.09 11.23 -10.32
C GLY A 52 21.87 10.44 -10.80
N VAL A 53 20.80 10.56 -10.03
CA VAL A 53 19.49 10.00 -10.36
C VAL A 53 18.58 11.12 -10.81
N TYR A 54 18.00 10.95 -11.98
CA TYR A 54 17.13 11.94 -12.61
C TYR A 54 15.74 11.32 -12.78
N GLY A 55 14.70 12.01 -12.34
CA GLY A 55 13.32 11.61 -12.53
C GLY A 55 12.56 12.64 -13.34
N GLY A 56 11.82 12.20 -14.31
CA GLY A 56 11.08 13.06 -15.21
C GLY A 56 10.48 12.27 -16.35
N GLY A 57 10.57 12.78 -17.57
CA GLY A 57 10.07 12.06 -18.72
C GLY A 57 10.03 12.93 -19.98
N PHE A 58 9.34 12.43 -20.98
CA PHE A 58 9.22 13.06 -22.29
C PHE A 58 7.80 12.98 -22.83
N GLY A 59 7.48 13.83 -23.80
CA GLY A 59 6.19 13.91 -24.45
C GLY A 59 5.37 15.15 -24.07
N ALA A 60 4.24 15.33 -24.75
CA ALA A 60 3.27 16.35 -24.40
C ALA A 60 2.56 16.03 -23.07
N PRO A 61 1.85 16.99 -22.43
CA PRO A 61 1.22 16.77 -21.13
C PRO A 61 0.31 15.55 -21.02
N ASP A 62 -0.41 15.22 -22.09
CA ASP A 62 -1.36 14.09 -22.19
C ASP A 62 -0.75 12.80 -22.73
N THR A 63 0.49 12.89 -23.28
CA THR A 63 1.26 11.74 -23.77
C THR A 63 2.58 11.56 -23.03
N PHE A 64 2.75 12.21 -21.88
CA PHE A 64 3.99 12.23 -21.13
C PHE A 64 4.34 10.82 -20.59
N VAL A 65 5.55 10.36 -20.91
CA VAL A 65 6.09 9.09 -20.43
C VAL A 65 7.10 9.35 -19.33
N TYR A 66 6.80 8.91 -18.11
CA TYR A 66 7.74 9.03 -17.00
C TYR A 66 8.89 8.04 -17.16
N THR A 67 10.11 8.52 -16.92
CA THR A 67 11.33 7.72 -17.00
C THR A 67 12.29 8.17 -15.89
N ARG A 68 12.98 7.23 -15.27
CA ARG A 68 14.07 7.49 -14.35
C ARG A 68 15.39 7.15 -15.05
N ILE A 69 16.36 8.06 -14.97
CA ILE A 69 17.71 7.91 -15.52
C ILE A 69 18.67 7.85 -14.36
N GLU A 70 19.48 6.82 -14.25
CA GLU A 70 20.57 6.71 -13.30
C GLU A 70 21.89 6.74 -14.06
N LEU A 71 22.73 7.73 -13.72
CA LEU A 71 24.05 7.94 -14.31
C LEU A 71 25.12 7.81 -13.24
N GLN A 72 26.16 7.03 -13.52
CA GLN A 72 27.29 6.77 -12.61
C GLN A 72 28.62 7.00 -13.30
N GLY A 73 29.65 7.40 -12.51
CA GLY A 73 30.99 7.62 -13.00
C GLY A 73 31.34 9.09 -13.28
N GLY A 74 32.59 9.34 -13.60
CA GLY A 74 33.14 10.67 -13.86
C GLY A 74 33.51 10.87 -15.33
N THR A 75 34.73 10.50 -15.72
CA THR A 75 35.23 10.56 -17.10
C THR A 75 34.63 9.44 -17.98
N SER A 76 34.44 8.26 -17.40
CA SER A 76 33.70 7.15 -18.03
C SER A 76 32.32 7.08 -17.38
N LEU A 77 31.30 7.55 -18.10
CA LEU A 77 29.92 7.58 -17.64
C LEU A 77 29.21 6.31 -18.08
N THR A 78 28.50 5.67 -17.15
CA THR A 78 27.62 4.52 -17.38
C THR A 78 26.25 4.80 -16.78
N GLY A 79 25.24 4.04 -17.15
CA GLY A 79 23.93 4.20 -16.54
C GLY A 79 22.89 3.24 -17.06
N LYS A 80 21.69 3.44 -16.55
CA LYS A 80 20.48 2.69 -16.93
C LYS A 80 19.28 3.62 -16.93
N ILE A 81 18.24 3.22 -17.62
CA ILE A 81 16.93 3.82 -17.49
C ILE A 81 15.99 2.87 -16.75
N GLU A 82 15.04 3.43 -16.05
CA GLU A 82 13.94 2.70 -15.43
C GLU A 82 12.64 3.37 -15.87
N GLN A 83 11.75 2.57 -16.41
CA GLN A 83 10.34 2.92 -16.56
C GLN A 83 9.60 2.18 -15.46
N PRO A 84 9.21 2.85 -14.36
CA PRO A 84 8.64 2.17 -13.22
C PRO A 84 7.46 1.29 -13.62
N PHE A 85 7.51 0.03 -13.19
CA PHE A 85 6.46 -0.99 -13.30
C PHE A 85 6.05 -1.46 -14.71
N ASP A 86 6.61 -0.90 -15.77
CA ASP A 86 6.37 -1.45 -17.11
C ASP A 86 7.29 -2.64 -17.42
N ARG A 87 8.41 -2.76 -16.67
CA ARG A 87 9.42 -3.79 -16.91
C ARG A 87 10.11 -4.22 -15.61
N THR A 88 10.49 -5.48 -15.55
CA THR A 88 11.33 -6.05 -14.49
C THR A 88 12.82 -5.77 -14.69
N ASP A 89 13.22 -5.35 -15.87
CA ASP A 89 14.58 -5.02 -16.26
C ASP A 89 14.77 -3.50 -16.37
N SER A 90 15.98 -3.07 -16.07
CA SER A 90 16.44 -1.69 -16.23
C SER A 90 17.43 -1.66 -17.41
N PRO A 91 17.00 -1.34 -18.63
CA PRO A 91 17.85 -1.35 -19.80
C PRO A 91 19.11 -0.49 -19.61
N PRO A 92 20.29 -1.00 -19.93
CA PRO A 92 21.52 -0.23 -19.85
C PRO A 92 21.52 0.89 -20.89
N ILE A 93 22.22 1.96 -20.56
CA ILE A 93 22.51 3.04 -21.50
C ILE A 93 23.62 2.59 -22.44
N THR A 94 23.41 2.77 -23.73
CA THR A 94 24.36 2.49 -24.82
C THR A 94 24.63 3.75 -25.64
N GLU A 95 25.65 3.73 -26.47
CA GLU A 95 26.04 4.84 -27.38
C GLU A 95 26.12 6.18 -26.63
N LEU A 96 26.74 6.17 -25.45
CA LEU A 96 26.81 7.35 -24.59
C LEU A 96 27.92 8.29 -25.09
N GLU A 97 27.50 9.48 -25.55
CA GLU A 97 28.36 10.58 -25.97
C GLU A 97 28.18 11.78 -25.05
N ARG A 98 29.29 12.39 -24.64
CA ARG A 98 29.32 13.61 -23.86
C ARG A 98 30.07 14.73 -24.58
N GLN A 99 29.44 15.88 -24.74
CA GLN A 99 30.04 17.07 -25.31
C GLN A 99 29.68 18.30 -24.48
N GLY A 100 30.61 18.72 -23.62
CA GLY A 100 30.34 19.83 -22.68
C GLY A 100 29.18 19.55 -21.75
N SER A 101 28.12 20.34 -21.82
CA SER A 101 26.87 20.17 -21.09
C SER A 101 25.86 19.24 -21.78
N ARG A 102 26.15 18.78 -23.00
CA ARG A 102 25.29 17.91 -23.80
C ARG A 102 25.60 16.45 -23.56
N LEU A 103 24.55 15.65 -23.41
CA LEU A 103 24.60 14.21 -23.22
C LEU A 103 23.68 13.54 -24.24
N ARG A 104 24.22 12.61 -25.03
CA ARG A 104 23.45 11.78 -25.95
C ARG A 104 23.65 10.32 -25.59
N PHE A 105 22.60 9.54 -25.69
CA PHE A 105 22.66 8.10 -25.49
C PHE A 105 21.44 7.40 -26.06
N GLN A 106 21.51 6.08 -26.12
CA GLN A 106 20.38 5.22 -26.43
C GLN A 106 20.07 4.30 -25.24
N ALA A 107 18.80 4.01 -25.04
CA ALA A 107 18.35 3.00 -24.09
C ALA A 107 16.94 2.55 -24.47
N ASP A 108 16.70 1.25 -24.54
CA ASP A 108 15.41 0.64 -24.88
C ASP A 108 14.81 1.15 -26.21
N GLY A 109 15.65 1.34 -27.22
CA GLY A 109 15.25 1.89 -28.52
C GLY A 109 14.95 3.38 -28.53
N LEU A 110 14.96 4.05 -27.38
CA LEU A 110 14.82 5.50 -27.23
C LEU A 110 16.17 6.19 -27.49
N ARG A 111 16.15 7.32 -28.20
CA ARG A 111 17.33 8.18 -28.38
C ARG A 111 17.16 9.44 -27.55
N PHE A 112 18.12 9.69 -26.66
CA PHE A 112 18.15 10.83 -25.75
C PHE A 112 19.15 11.87 -26.26
N ASP A 113 18.74 13.14 -26.29
CA ASP A 113 19.58 14.29 -26.58
C ASP A 113 19.29 15.37 -25.56
N LEU A 114 20.10 15.43 -24.51
CA LEU A 114 19.83 16.17 -23.30
C LEU A 114 20.96 17.14 -22.98
N ASN A 115 20.62 18.29 -22.42
CA ASN A 115 21.56 19.24 -21.87
C ASN A 115 21.44 19.29 -20.35
N ARG A 116 22.58 19.34 -19.67
CA ARG A 116 22.66 19.55 -18.21
C ARG A 116 22.27 20.97 -17.88
N THR A 117 21.30 21.13 -16.98
CA THR A 117 20.87 22.39 -16.40
C THR A 117 21.22 22.44 -14.91
N ALA A 118 21.01 23.57 -14.25
CA ALA A 118 21.22 23.68 -12.81
C ALA A 118 20.37 22.68 -12.00
N THR A 119 19.18 22.32 -12.50
CA THR A 119 18.20 21.48 -11.78
C THR A 119 18.03 20.07 -12.35
N GLY A 120 18.68 19.75 -13.47
CA GLY A 120 18.48 18.44 -14.09
C GLY A 120 19.01 18.33 -15.51
N LEU A 121 18.31 17.54 -16.33
CA LEU A 121 18.56 17.36 -17.76
C LEU A 121 17.33 17.82 -18.54
N GLN A 122 17.55 18.52 -19.65
CA GLN A 122 16.48 19.03 -20.51
C GLN A 122 16.86 18.87 -21.98
N GLY A 123 15.92 18.50 -22.82
CA GLY A 123 16.15 18.31 -24.24
C GLY A 123 15.04 17.54 -24.94
N THR A 124 15.42 16.53 -25.71
CA THR A 124 14.46 15.68 -26.42
C THR A 124 14.74 14.20 -26.23
N VAL A 125 13.68 13.40 -26.33
CA VAL A 125 13.73 11.93 -26.48
C VAL A 125 12.98 11.55 -27.73
N GLN A 126 13.59 10.74 -28.57
CA GLN A 126 12.99 10.23 -29.80
C GLN A 126 12.64 8.76 -29.65
N PRO A 127 11.36 8.38 -29.68
CA PRO A 127 10.92 6.99 -29.75
C PRO A 127 11.29 6.33 -31.10
N PRO A 128 11.36 4.99 -31.15
CA PRO A 128 11.56 4.28 -32.40
C PRO A 128 10.54 4.66 -33.47
N GLY A 129 10.98 5.06 -34.64
CA GLY A 129 10.09 5.48 -35.74
C GLY A 129 9.29 6.77 -35.49
N GLY A 130 9.47 7.42 -34.32
CA GLY A 130 8.75 8.63 -33.94
C GLY A 130 9.56 9.89 -34.14
N VAL A 131 8.92 11.05 -33.84
CA VAL A 131 9.57 12.36 -33.83
C VAL A 131 10.14 12.68 -32.47
N PRO A 132 11.20 13.52 -32.35
CA PRO A 132 11.72 13.96 -31.07
C PRO A 132 10.65 14.63 -30.23
N GLN A 133 10.51 14.19 -28.97
CA GLN A 133 9.57 14.71 -27.99
C GLN A 133 10.31 15.56 -26.95
N PRO A 134 9.75 16.68 -26.47
CA PRO A 134 10.36 17.46 -25.42
C PRO A 134 10.53 16.63 -24.16
N ALA A 135 11.68 16.76 -23.51
CA ALA A 135 12.06 15.97 -22.34
C ALA A 135 12.60 16.84 -21.21
N TYR A 136 12.23 16.48 -19.99
CA TYR A 136 12.70 17.12 -18.77
C TYR A 136 12.88 16.09 -17.67
N PHE A 137 14.07 16.08 -17.06
CA PHE A 137 14.43 15.18 -15.97
C PHE A 137 15.06 16.00 -14.84
N ALA A 138 14.40 16.08 -13.71
CA ALA A 138 14.94 16.76 -12.54
C ALA A 138 16.00 15.87 -11.84
N LEU A 139 17.12 16.48 -11.45
CA LEU A 139 18.09 15.81 -10.58
C LEU A 139 17.44 15.53 -9.23
N ARG A 140 17.53 14.27 -8.78
CA ARG A 140 16.88 13.82 -7.57
C ARG A 140 17.89 13.29 -6.56
N PRO A 141 17.85 13.79 -5.32
CA PRO A 141 18.63 13.22 -4.22
C PRO A 141 17.99 11.96 -3.61
N GLY A 142 16.99 11.33 -4.25
CA GLY A 142 16.30 10.15 -3.74
C GLY A 142 14.77 10.29 -3.72
N SER A 143 14.10 9.43 -2.95
CA SER A 143 12.66 9.48 -2.72
C SER A 143 12.26 10.79 -2.02
N PRO A 144 11.06 11.35 -2.28
CA PRO A 144 10.60 12.54 -1.60
C PRO A 144 10.60 12.35 -0.08
N PRO A 145 10.96 13.36 0.71
CA PRO A 145 10.85 13.30 2.16
C PRO A 145 9.41 12.97 2.59
N VAL A 146 9.28 12.12 3.61
CA VAL A 146 7.97 11.69 4.13
C VAL A 146 7.11 12.89 4.55
N ASP A 147 7.73 13.91 5.17
CA ASP A 147 7.04 15.13 5.59
C ASP A 147 6.50 15.94 4.40
N LEU A 148 7.21 15.90 3.27
CA LEU A 148 6.72 16.54 2.05
C LEU A 148 5.47 15.84 1.53
N LEU A 149 5.45 14.51 1.51
CA LEU A 149 4.29 13.75 1.06
C LEU A 149 3.09 13.95 1.99
N ALA A 150 3.32 14.08 3.30
CA ALA A 150 2.27 14.38 4.28
C ALA A 150 1.50 15.67 3.97
N ARG A 151 2.14 16.64 3.34
CA ARG A 151 1.49 17.90 2.94
C ARG A 151 0.42 17.72 1.86
N TYR A 152 0.49 16.65 1.08
CA TYR A 152 -0.48 16.32 0.04
C TYR A 152 -1.62 15.44 0.53
N GLU A 153 -1.46 14.73 1.65
CA GLU A 153 -2.52 13.85 2.16
C GLU A 153 -3.79 14.64 2.45
N GLY A 154 -4.92 14.06 2.05
CA GLY A 154 -6.25 14.61 2.27
C GLY A 154 -7.17 14.49 1.06
N THR A 155 -8.37 15.01 1.20
CA THR A 155 -9.40 14.98 0.17
C THR A 155 -9.58 16.37 -0.43
N TYR A 156 -9.68 16.41 -1.76
CA TYR A 156 -9.78 17.62 -2.56
C TYR A 156 -11.03 17.58 -3.43
N ALA A 157 -11.78 18.69 -3.50
CA ALA A 157 -13.00 18.78 -4.30
C ALA A 157 -12.67 19.12 -5.77
N LEU A 158 -13.02 18.20 -6.69
CA LEU A 158 -12.84 18.40 -8.14
C LEU A 158 -14.05 19.08 -8.81
N GLY A 159 -15.09 19.42 -8.05
CA GLY A 159 -16.35 19.93 -8.56
C GLY A 159 -17.31 18.84 -9.07
N GLY A 160 -18.59 19.16 -9.15
CA GLY A 160 -19.64 18.23 -9.60
C GLY A 160 -19.77 16.95 -8.74
N GLY A 161 -19.53 17.04 -7.46
CA GLY A 161 -19.57 15.88 -6.53
C GLY A 161 -18.35 14.95 -6.63
N ARG A 162 -17.36 15.28 -7.45
CA ARG A 162 -16.13 14.48 -7.59
C ARG A 162 -15.12 14.86 -6.52
N LEU A 163 -14.43 13.84 -6.01
CA LEU A 163 -13.38 13.98 -4.98
C LEU A 163 -12.08 13.33 -5.46
N LEU A 164 -10.96 13.89 -5.03
CA LEU A 164 -9.64 13.30 -5.16
C LEU A 164 -9.06 13.13 -3.76
N THR A 165 -8.88 11.90 -3.32
CA THR A 165 -8.18 11.59 -2.07
C THR A 165 -6.75 11.23 -2.37
N LEU A 166 -5.80 11.82 -1.65
CA LEU A 166 -4.37 11.53 -1.71
C LEU A 166 -3.93 10.91 -0.39
N SER A 167 -3.21 9.79 -0.45
CA SER A 167 -2.69 9.07 0.72
C SER A 167 -1.28 8.57 0.49
N ARG A 168 -0.48 8.52 1.56
CA ARG A 168 0.84 7.89 1.52
C ARG A 168 0.72 6.37 1.53
N GLY A 169 1.67 5.71 0.87
CA GLY A 169 1.83 4.26 0.95
C GLY A 169 2.36 3.78 2.29
N SER A 170 2.17 2.49 2.58
CA SER A 170 2.66 1.86 3.80
C SER A 170 4.17 1.61 3.77
N ASP A 171 4.71 1.22 2.63
CA ASP A 171 6.02 0.60 2.54
C ASP A 171 7.02 1.37 1.67
N SER A 172 6.55 2.44 1.04
CA SER A 172 7.39 3.28 0.19
C SER A 172 6.97 4.74 0.27
N PRO A 173 7.90 5.68 0.09
CA PRO A 173 7.62 7.12 0.09
C PRO A 173 6.93 7.54 -1.21
N VAL A 174 5.77 6.97 -1.48
CA VAL A 174 4.93 7.29 -2.63
C VAL A 174 3.55 7.77 -2.20
N LEU A 175 2.90 8.55 -3.04
CA LEU A 175 1.51 8.90 -2.90
C LEU A 175 0.65 7.99 -3.76
N TYR A 176 -0.52 7.64 -3.24
CA TYR A 176 -1.62 7.03 -3.98
C TYR A 176 -2.76 8.02 -4.10
N TYR A 177 -3.57 7.86 -5.11
CA TYR A 177 -4.79 8.62 -5.26
C TYR A 177 -6.01 7.72 -5.42
N LEU A 178 -7.15 8.25 -4.99
CA LEU A 178 -8.47 7.70 -5.27
C LEU A 178 -9.37 8.83 -5.78
N GLU A 179 -9.92 8.69 -6.98
CA GLU A 179 -10.94 9.58 -7.52
C GLU A 179 -12.32 8.97 -7.32
N LEU A 180 -13.22 9.70 -6.69
CA LEU A 180 -14.61 9.29 -6.50
C LEU A 180 -15.55 10.18 -7.33
N PRO A 181 -16.68 9.64 -7.85
CA PRO A 181 -17.18 8.26 -7.69
C PRO A 181 -16.57 7.26 -8.68
N SER A 182 -15.66 7.66 -9.57
CA SER A 182 -15.12 6.80 -10.63
C SER A 182 -14.38 5.55 -10.12
N GLY A 183 -13.91 5.59 -8.87
CA GLY A 183 -13.07 4.55 -8.29
C GLY A 183 -11.65 4.51 -8.86
N ARG A 184 -11.29 5.42 -9.78
CA ARG A 184 -9.95 5.46 -10.38
C ARG A 184 -8.89 5.66 -9.32
N THR A 185 -7.83 4.86 -9.39
CA THR A 185 -6.74 4.86 -8.41
C THR A 185 -5.40 4.59 -9.08
N GLY A 186 -4.32 4.86 -8.39
CA GLY A 186 -2.97 4.58 -8.87
C GLY A 186 -1.88 5.29 -8.06
N PHE A 187 -0.66 5.06 -8.51
CA PHE A 187 0.53 5.72 -7.98
C PHE A 187 0.66 7.13 -8.52
N LEU A 188 1.16 8.01 -7.68
CA LEU A 188 1.57 9.36 -8.06
C LEU A 188 3.10 9.46 -8.06
N TYR A 189 3.67 9.51 -9.25
CA TYR A 189 5.10 9.67 -9.48
C TYR A 189 5.49 11.13 -9.38
N ASN A 190 6.51 11.44 -8.57
CA ASN A 190 6.94 12.81 -8.40
C ASN A 190 7.83 13.28 -9.58
N LEU A 191 7.43 14.37 -10.23
CA LEU A 191 8.28 15.10 -11.19
C LEU A 191 9.19 16.12 -10.47
N SER A 192 8.70 16.68 -9.36
CA SER A 192 9.44 17.60 -8.50
C SER A 192 8.91 17.46 -7.06
N ASN A 193 9.40 18.29 -6.15
CA ASN A 193 8.85 18.37 -4.79
C ASN A 193 7.42 18.90 -4.74
N THR A 194 6.93 19.50 -5.81
CA THR A 194 5.59 20.10 -5.86
C THR A 194 4.72 19.57 -6.99
N GLU A 195 5.20 18.66 -7.81
CA GLU A 195 4.45 18.14 -8.96
C GLU A 195 4.53 16.62 -9.05
N PHE A 196 3.37 16.01 -9.24
CA PHE A 196 3.21 14.56 -9.35
C PHE A 196 2.36 14.21 -10.55
N ILE A 197 2.58 13.04 -11.12
CA ILE A 197 1.80 12.47 -12.23
C ILE A 197 1.35 11.06 -11.93
N ALA A 198 0.23 10.64 -12.53
CA ALA A 198 -0.18 9.25 -12.64
C ALA A 198 -0.50 8.90 -14.09
N GLY A 199 -0.23 7.67 -14.46
CA GLY A 199 -0.54 7.13 -15.78
C GLY A 199 -1.96 6.57 -15.89
N PRO A 200 -2.28 5.87 -17.00
CA PRO A 200 -3.61 5.35 -17.28
C PRO A 200 -3.97 4.11 -16.45
N CYS A 201 -2.99 3.44 -15.85
CA CYS A 201 -3.17 2.29 -14.98
C CYS A 201 -2.58 2.57 -13.59
N MET A 202 -2.77 1.64 -12.65
CA MET A 202 -2.34 1.81 -11.26
C MET A 202 -0.84 2.09 -11.15
N TYR A 203 -0.02 1.38 -11.89
CA TYR A 203 1.44 1.48 -11.85
C TYR A 203 2.06 2.16 -13.06
N CYS A 204 1.26 2.57 -14.04
CA CYS A 204 1.78 3.21 -15.24
C CYS A 204 2.32 4.60 -14.91
N ALA A 205 3.55 4.84 -15.23
CA ALA A 205 4.15 6.17 -15.14
C ALA A 205 3.84 7.06 -16.35
N GLY A 206 3.24 6.53 -17.38
CA GLY A 206 2.87 7.25 -18.60
C GLY A 206 2.01 6.42 -19.55
N PRO A 207 1.36 7.04 -20.53
CA PRO A 207 1.22 8.49 -20.68
C PRO A 207 0.44 9.11 -19.51
N ALA A 208 0.87 10.29 -19.05
CA ALA A 208 0.29 10.92 -17.87
C ALA A 208 -1.19 11.27 -18.09
N ARG A 209 -2.06 10.76 -17.23
CA ARG A 209 -3.51 11.03 -17.23
C ARG A 209 -3.90 12.01 -16.14
N LEU A 210 -3.13 12.04 -15.07
CA LEU A 210 -3.35 12.90 -13.92
C LEU A 210 -2.06 13.64 -13.58
N ARG A 211 -2.15 14.94 -13.37
CA ARG A 211 -1.09 15.76 -12.77
C ARG A 211 -1.65 16.44 -11.54
N VAL A 212 -0.88 16.43 -10.47
CA VAL A 212 -1.21 17.10 -9.21
C VAL A 212 -0.05 17.99 -8.83
N ARG A 213 -0.32 19.27 -8.60
CA ARG A 213 0.65 20.24 -8.11
C ARG A 213 0.16 20.93 -6.85
N LEU A 214 1.02 20.91 -5.83
CA LEU A 214 0.82 21.70 -4.63
C LEU A 214 0.96 23.20 -4.97
N LEU A 215 -0.01 23.99 -4.57
CA LEU A 215 0.03 25.44 -4.78
C LEU A 215 0.47 26.12 -3.48
N PRO A 216 1.42 27.08 -3.53
CA PRO A 216 1.74 27.92 -2.39
C PRO A 216 0.55 28.80 -2.00
N GLU A 217 0.47 29.19 -0.74
CA GLU A 217 -0.63 30.04 -0.22
C GLU A 217 -0.77 31.39 -0.94
N THR A 218 0.31 31.84 -1.58
CA THR A 218 0.40 33.14 -2.25
C THR A 218 0.03 33.16 -3.74
N ASP A 219 -0.28 32.01 -4.34
CA ASP A 219 -0.76 31.95 -5.73
C ASP A 219 -2.22 32.41 -5.83
N GLU A 220 -2.42 33.73 -5.67
CA GLU A 220 -3.70 34.40 -5.89
C GLU A 220 -4.03 34.47 -7.38
N LYS A 221 -4.84 33.53 -7.88
CA LYS A 221 -5.74 33.83 -8.99
C LYS A 221 -7.17 33.73 -8.45
N PRO A 222 -7.99 34.78 -8.68
CA PRO A 222 -9.34 34.82 -8.17
C PRO A 222 -10.18 33.73 -8.86
N GLU A 223 -10.53 32.72 -8.13
CA GLU A 223 -11.57 31.77 -8.51
C GLU A 223 -12.91 32.20 -7.91
N PRO A 224 -14.04 31.86 -8.56
CA PRO A 224 -15.34 32.19 -8.03
C PRO A 224 -15.52 31.55 -6.64
N ARG A 225 -15.88 32.39 -5.69
CA ARG A 225 -16.02 32.09 -4.26
C ARG A 225 -16.92 30.89 -4.03
N ILE A 226 -16.33 29.76 -3.71
CA ILE A 226 -16.99 28.74 -2.87
C ILE A 226 -16.36 28.92 -1.49
N SER A 227 -17.08 29.60 -0.59
CA SER A 227 -16.67 29.80 0.78
C SER A 227 -16.77 28.47 1.54
N VAL A 228 -15.66 27.76 1.68
CA VAL A 228 -15.48 26.74 2.70
C VAL A 228 -14.54 27.35 3.73
N SER A 229 -15.06 27.66 4.91
CA SER A 229 -14.26 28.13 6.03
C SER A 229 -13.40 26.99 6.53
N LEU A 230 -12.11 27.06 6.29
CA LEU A 230 -11.11 26.14 6.81
C LEU A 230 -10.59 26.70 8.13
N ASP A 231 -10.66 25.88 9.20
CA ASP A 231 -10.05 26.21 10.48
C ASP A 231 -8.50 26.13 10.34
N PRO A 232 -7.74 27.21 10.61
CA PRO A 232 -6.31 27.25 10.40
C PRO A 232 -5.49 26.50 11.46
N ARG A 233 -6.12 25.69 12.29
CA ARG A 233 -5.46 24.99 13.40
C ARG A 233 -4.95 23.63 12.98
N GLN A 234 -3.80 23.54 12.43
CA GLN A 234 -2.76 22.52 12.51
C GLN A 234 -2.03 22.30 11.17
N GLY A 235 -0.78 22.73 11.18
CA GLY A 235 0.30 22.14 10.40
C GLY A 235 0.21 22.13 8.87
N GLY A 236 0.45 23.26 8.22
CA GLY A 236 1.21 23.34 6.95
C GLY A 236 0.85 22.43 5.76
N GLY A 237 -0.35 21.86 5.69
CA GLY A 237 -0.82 21.09 4.54
C GLY A 237 -1.28 22.00 3.39
N ALA A 238 -1.26 21.47 2.14
CA ALA A 238 -1.77 22.21 1.00
C ALA A 238 -3.26 22.50 1.14
N GLN A 239 -3.64 23.75 1.10
CA GLN A 239 -5.04 24.16 1.12
C GLN A 239 -5.75 23.85 -0.21
N ARG A 240 -5.00 23.77 -1.29
CA ARG A 240 -5.50 23.41 -2.61
C ARG A 240 -4.41 22.77 -3.47
N VAL A 241 -4.83 22.01 -4.45
CA VAL A 241 -3.95 21.44 -5.48
C VAL A 241 -4.45 21.84 -6.87
N ARG A 242 -3.52 22.02 -7.78
CA ARG A 242 -3.83 22.12 -9.21
C ARG A 242 -3.82 20.71 -9.79
N VAL A 243 -4.95 20.26 -10.27
CA VAL A 243 -5.12 18.92 -10.83
C VAL A 243 -5.40 19.05 -12.33
N THR A 244 -4.62 18.36 -13.15
CA THR A 244 -4.89 18.27 -14.59
C THR A 244 -5.29 16.85 -14.92
N ILE A 245 -6.50 16.66 -15.42
CA ILE A 245 -7.06 15.36 -15.80
C ILE A 245 -7.50 15.45 -17.26
N SER A 246 -6.95 14.59 -18.12
CA SER A 246 -7.29 14.56 -19.55
C SER A 246 -7.25 15.97 -20.21
N GLY A 247 -6.18 16.69 -19.95
CA GLY A 247 -5.95 18.04 -20.50
C GLY A 247 -6.74 19.18 -19.83
N ARG A 248 -7.67 18.88 -18.92
CA ARG A 248 -8.45 19.92 -18.19
C ARG A 248 -7.80 20.20 -16.83
N THR A 249 -7.53 21.47 -16.57
CA THR A 249 -6.98 21.92 -15.29
C THR A 249 -8.08 22.34 -14.32
N ILE A 250 -8.01 21.83 -13.09
CA ILE A 250 -8.92 22.12 -11.98
C ILE A 250 -8.08 22.60 -10.81
N TYR A 251 -8.49 23.66 -10.16
CA TYR A 251 -7.94 24.11 -8.87
C TYR A 251 -8.84 23.54 -7.77
N ALA A 252 -8.40 22.45 -7.18
CA ALA A 252 -9.19 21.67 -6.23
C ALA A 252 -8.87 22.10 -4.80
N PRO A 253 -9.80 22.74 -4.08
CA PRO A 253 -9.62 23.05 -2.68
C PRO A 253 -9.60 21.76 -1.85
N ARG A 254 -8.80 21.76 -0.78
CA ARG A 254 -8.87 20.74 0.25
C ARG A 254 -10.19 20.87 0.99
N ILE A 255 -10.83 19.77 1.25
CA ILE A 255 -12.07 19.74 2.02
C ILE A 255 -11.89 18.81 3.23
N GLU A 256 -12.46 19.21 4.35
CA GLU A 256 -12.53 18.37 5.53
C GLU A 256 -13.78 17.49 5.45
N THR A 257 -13.57 16.21 5.19
CA THR A 257 -14.64 15.20 5.19
C THR A 257 -14.75 14.48 6.52
N HIS A 258 -13.73 14.62 7.37
CA HIS A 258 -13.60 14.05 8.70
C HIS A 258 -12.47 14.77 9.44
N SER A 259 -12.43 14.69 10.75
CA SER A 259 -11.23 15.02 11.53
C SER A 259 -10.41 13.75 11.77
N GLU A 260 -9.10 13.91 11.91
CA GLU A 260 -8.18 12.81 12.18
C GLU A 260 -7.34 13.14 13.42
N GLU A 261 -7.25 12.17 14.33
CA GLU A 261 -6.43 12.24 15.53
C GLU A 261 -5.40 11.13 15.51
N GLU A 262 -4.12 11.47 15.71
CA GLU A 262 -3.07 10.49 16.01
C GLU A 262 -3.29 9.92 17.40
N ILE A 263 -3.36 8.59 17.50
CA ILE A 263 -3.64 7.91 18.77
C ILE A 263 -2.60 6.82 19.04
N SER A 264 -2.53 6.42 20.31
CA SER A 264 -1.85 5.18 20.69
C SER A 264 -2.64 4.47 21.79
N PHE A 265 -2.54 3.15 21.79
CA PHE A 265 -3.14 2.29 22.81
C PHE A 265 -2.27 1.06 23.07
N PHE A 266 -2.55 0.31 24.11
CA PHE A 266 -1.75 -0.85 24.48
C PHE A 266 -2.52 -2.13 24.25
N SER A 267 -1.89 -3.09 23.60
CA SER A 267 -2.38 -4.47 23.53
C SER A 267 -2.29 -5.14 24.89
N LYS A 268 -2.94 -6.29 25.03
CA LYS A 268 -2.98 -7.07 26.26
C LYS A 268 -1.60 -7.44 26.81
N ASP A 269 -0.64 -7.66 25.95
CA ASP A 269 0.75 -7.97 26.30
C ASP A 269 1.62 -6.73 26.59
N GLY A 270 1.03 -5.55 26.66
CA GLY A 270 1.72 -4.28 26.88
C GLY A 270 2.37 -3.69 25.63
N THR A 271 2.22 -4.30 24.47
CA THR A 271 2.72 -3.75 23.20
C THR A 271 1.99 -2.45 22.86
N GLN A 272 2.73 -1.37 22.68
CA GLN A 272 2.18 -0.08 22.24
C GLN A 272 1.90 -0.10 20.74
N LEU A 273 0.66 0.21 20.39
CA LEU A 273 0.16 0.32 19.03
C LEU A 273 -0.17 1.79 18.73
N ALA A 274 0.25 2.25 17.56
CA ALA A 274 -0.01 3.60 17.07
C ALA A 274 -1.02 3.56 15.93
N GLY A 275 -1.90 4.57 15.86
CA GLY A 275 -2.96 4.59 14.87
C GLY A 275 -3.50 5.98 14.61
N SER A 276 -4.56 6.03 13.84
CA SER A 276 -5.35 7.22 13.57
C SER A 276 -6.83 6.92 13.84
N LEU A 277 -7.49 7.82 14.53
CA LEU A 277 -8.94 7.83 14.68
C LEU A 277 -9.53 8.87 13.73
N LEU A 278 -10.25 8.42 12.71
CA LEU A 278 -10.97 9.27 11.78
C LEU A 278 -12.39 9.47 12.33
N LEU A 279 -12.72 10.71 12.68
CA LEU A 279 -14.03 11.07 13.22
C LEU A 279 -14.88 11.74 12.14
N PRO A 280 -16.13 11.31 11.92
CA PRO A 280 -17.04 11.97 10.99
C PRO A 280 -17.23 13.44 11.31
N SER A 281 -17.52 14.25 10.30
CA SER A 281 -17.94 15.63 10.50
C SER A 281 -19.28 15.67 11.27
N GLY A 282 -19.44 16.67 12.16
CA GLY A 282 -20.65 16.86 12.96
C GLY A 282 -20.51 16.44 14.42
N LYS A 283 -21.61 16.60 15.18
CA LYS A 283 -21.61 16.31 16.62
C LYS A 283 -21.72 14.80 16.86
N GLY A 284 -20.81 14.25 17.66
CA GLY A 284 -20.88 12.86 18.17
C GLY A 284 -21.95 12.68 19.26
N PRO A 285 -22.00 11.53 19.92
CA PRO A 285 -21.11 10.39 19.69
C PRO A 285 -21.46 9.60 18.42
N HIS A 286 -20.40 9.09 17.74
CA HIS A 286 -20.49 8.33 16.49
C HIS A 286 -20.43 6.82 16.73
N SER A 287 -21.03 6.04 15.84
CA SER A 287 -20.71 4.61 15.70
C SER A 287 -19.29 4.48 15.17
N ALA A 288 -18.61 3.35 15.42
CA ALA A 288 -17.22 3.19 14.99
C ALA A 288 -16.91 1.79 14.44
N VAL A 289 -15.84 1.70 13.64
CA VAL A 289 -15.24 0.44 13.22
C VAL A 289 -13.76 0.40 13.59
N VAL A 290 -13.28 -0.80 13.95
CA VAL A 290 -11.85 -1.10 14.10
C VAL A 290 -11.41 -1.92 12.90
N PHE A 291 -10.31 -1.53 12.27
CA PHE A 291 -9.72 -2.26 11.15
C PHE A 291 -8.76 -3.33 11.65
N ALA A 292 -8.92 -4.54 11.14
CA ALA A 292 -7.96 -5.63 11.28
C ALA A 292 -7.15 -5.80 9.98
N HIS A 293 -5.87 -6.14 10.11
CA HIS A 293 -4.97 -6.24 8.98
C HIS A 293 -5.03 -7.62 8.30
N GLY A 294 -4.74 -7.62 7.00
CA GLY A 294 -4.40 -8.81 6.24
C GLY A 294 -3.01 -9.36 6.57
N SER A 295 -2.51 -10.27 5.74
CA SER A 295 -1.17 -10.86 5.86
C SER A 295 -0.05 -9.83 5.67
N ASN A 296 1.17 -10.21 6.06
CA ASN A 296 2.40 -9.43 5.94
C ASN A 296 2.43 -8.13 6.76
N ALA A 297 3.51 -7.37 6.58
CA ALA A 297 3.67 -6.05 7.18
C ALA A 297 2.67 -5.06 6.57
N GLN A 298 1.86 -4.44 7.41
CA GLN A 298 0.92 -3.39 6.98
C GLN A 298 0.89 -2.28 8.01
N ASN A 299 1.09 -1.05 7.58
CA ASN A 299 0.78 0.08 8.44
C ASN A 299 -0.72 0.42 8.35
N ARG A 300 -1.14 1.47 9.04
CA ARG A 300 -2.53 1.94 9.10
C ARG A 300 -3.15 2.29 7.75
N ASN A 301 -2.36 2.60 6.73
CA ASN A 301 -2.87 2.93 5.40
C ASN A 301 -3.11 1.68 4.53
N GLY A 302 -2.48 0.55 4.87
CA GLY A 302 -2.56 -0.70 4.11
C GLY A 302 -1.79 -0.67 2.79
N PHE A 303 -1.87 -1.75 2.05
CA PHE A 303 -1.27 -1.82 0.71
C PHE A 303 -1.98 -0.83 -0.23
N PHE A 304 -1.20 -0.03 -0.94
CA PHE A 304 -1.70 0.94 -1.93
C PHE A 304 -2.75 1.92 -1.36
N GLY A 305 -2.73 2.14 -0.06
CA GLY A 305 -3.68 3.03 0.61
C GLY A 305 -5.08 2.43 0.81
N ASN A 306 -5.29 1.15 0.59
CA ASN A 306 -6.61 0.52 0.59
C ASN A 306 -7.34 0.62 1.94
N ILE A 307 -6.63 0.45 3.07
CA ILE A 307 -7.21 0.61 4.40
C ILE A 307 -7.63 2.06 4.60
N ARG A 308 -6.77 3.01 4.26
CA ARG A 308 -7.04 4.45 4.37
C ARG A 308 -8.27 4.85 3.56
N PHE A 309 -8.36 4.47 2.30
CA PHE A 309 -9.49 4.84 1.43
C PHE A 309 -10.82 4.31 1.94
N ILE A 310 -10.84 3.08 2.49
CA ILE A 310 -12.04 2.51 3.09
C ILE A 310 -12.37 3.20 4.42
N ALA A 311 -11.38 3.49 5.27
CA ALA A 311 -11.57 4.21 6.53
C ALA A 311 -12.17 5.61 6.30
N GLU A 312 -11.67 6.34 5.30
CA GLU A 312 -12.25 7.62 4.91
C GLU A 312 -13.67 7.49 4.34
N ALA A 313 -13.97 6.40 3.61
CA ALA A 313 -15.34 6.14 3.16
C ALA A 313 -16.28 5.91 4.36
N TYR A 314 -15.84 5.21 5.40
CA TYR A 314 -16.58 5.08 6.64
C TYR A 314 -16.81 6.43 7.32
N ALA A 315 -15.77 7.22 7.49
CA ALA A 315 -15.87 8.54 8.14
C ALA A 315 -16.83 9.47 7.36
N ARG A 316 -16.73 9.52 6.03
CA ARG A 316 -17.68 10.26 5.18
C ARG A 316 -19.12 9.74 5.30
N SER A 317 -19.30 8.47 5.61
CA SER A 317 -20.64 7.86 5.78
C SER A 317 -21.23 8.04 7.18
N GLY A 318 -20.51 8.69 8.11
CA GLY A 318 -20.95 8.94 9.48
C GLY A 318 -20.52 7.89 10.52
N ILE A 319 -19.59 6.98 10.16
CA ILE A 319 -19.03 5.97 11.06
C ILE A 319 -17.56 6.30 11.30
N ALA A 320 -17.15 6.49 12.56
CA ALA A 320 -15.75 6.68 12.91
C ALA A 320 -14.91 5.44 12.57
N ALA A 321 -13.66 5.63 12.20
CA ALA A 321 -12.78 4.54 11.80
C ALA A 321 -11.47 4.59 12.60
N LEU A 322 -11.16 3.51 13.32
CA LEU A 322 -9.86 3.30 13.94
C LEU A 322 -9.01 2.43 13.02
N ILE A 323 -7.96 3.01 12.48
CA ILE A 323 -6.91 2.34 11.73
C ILE A 323 -5.59 2.44 12.51
N PHE A 324 -4.83 1.37 12.60
CA PHE A 324 -3.58 1.36 13.36
C PHE A 324 -2.48 0.63 12.61
N ASP A 325 -1.24 0.91 12.94
CA ASP A 325 -0.09 0.19 12.39
C ASP A 325 -0.04 -1.20 13.01
N LYS A 326 -0.01 -2.26 12.21
CA LYS A 326 0.18 -3.62 12.70
C LYS A 326 1.45 -3.68 13.54
N ARG A 327 1.46 -4.43 14.64
CA ARG A 327 2.65 -4.53 15.51
C ARG A 327 3.94 -4.74 14.71
N GLY A 328 5.01 -4.00 15.04
CA GLY A 328 6.28 -4.03 14.30
C GLY A 328 6.26 -3.32 12.94
N THR A 329 5.21 -2.54 12.63
CA THR A 329 5.17 -1.70 11.44
C THR A 329 4.88 -0.25 11.80
N GLY A 330 5.19 0.67 10.91
CA GLY A 330 4.94 2.09 11.11
C GLY A 330 5.49 2.59 12.45
N ARG A 331 4.61 3.08 13.33
CA ARG A 331 4.96 3.58 14.67
C ARG A 331 4.61 2.61 15.81
N SER A 332 3.97 1.48 15.51
CA SER A 332 3.66 0.43 16.47
C SER A 332 4.89 -0.35 16.88
N LYS A 333 4.96 -0.73 18.14
CA LYS A 333 6.00 -1.61 18.69
C LYS A 333 5.67 -3.08 18.46
N GLY A 334 6.56 -3.98 18.86
CA GLY A 334 6.40 -5.43 18.72
C GLY A 334 6.92 -5.97 17.39
N ASP A 335 6.48 -7.18 17.04
CA ASP A 335 6.88 -7.87 15.80
C ASP A 335 5.70 -8.69 15.26
N TRP A 336 5.29 -8.40 14.03
CA TRP A 336 4.20 -9.11 13.35
C TRP A 336 4.59 -10.50 12.89
N LYS A 337 5.88 -10.77 12.68
CA LYS A 337 6.37 -12.08 12.19
C LYS A 337 6.21 -13.18 13.23
N THR A 338 6.33 -12.82 14.50
CA THR A 338 6.17 -13.75 15.62
C THR A 338 4.76 -13.76 16.19
N ALA A 339 3.90 -12.81 15.82
CA ALA A 339 2.54 -12.70 16.30
C ALA A 339 1.62 -13.71 15.61
N ASN A 340 1.01 -14.60 16.37
CA ASN A 340 -0.06 -15.50 15.90
C ASN A 340 -1.43 -14.78 15.90
N PHE A 341 -2.48 -15.46 15.44
CA PHE A 341 -3.83 -14.88 15.37
C PHE A 341 -4.38 -14.46 16.73
N GLU A 342 -4.03 -15.16 17.80
CA GLU A 342 -4.45 -14.81 19.15
C GLU A 342 -3.87 -13.46 19.58
N ILE A 343 -2.57 -13.24 19.35
CA ILE A 343 -1.90 -11.97 19.64
C ILE A 343 -2.48 -10.84 18.78
N LEU A 344 -2.67 -11.08 17.48
CA LEU A 344 -3.25 -10.08 16.57
C LEU A 344 -4.71 -9.77 16.91
N ALA A 345 -5.45 -10.74 17.45
CA ALA A 345 -6.81 -10.53 17.94
C ALA A 345 -6.85 -9.72 19.25
N ASP A 346 -5.85 -9.88 20.13
CA ASP A 346 -5.69 -9.01 21.30
C ASP A 346 -5.42 -7.57 20.89
N ASP A 347 -4.66 -7.32 19.81
CA ASP A 347 -4.45 -5.98 19.26
C ASP A 347 -5.76 -5.32 18.79
N VAL A 348 -6.58 -6.07 18.04
CA VAL A 348 -7.88 -5.58 17.57
C VAL A 348 -8.84 -5.36 18.74
N ALA A 349 -8.87 -6.26 19.72
CA ALA A 349 -9.68 -6.13 20.92
C ALA A 349 -9.29 -4.89 21.75
N ALA A 350 -7.99 -4.62 21.87
CA ALA A 350 -7.49 -3.42 22.54
C ALA A 350 -7.93 -2.14 21.81
N GLY A 351 -7.97 -2.14 20.48
CA GLY A 351 -8.54 -1.05 19.68
C GLY A 351 -10.03 -0.80 19.98
N VAL A 352 -10.81 -1.87 20.17
CA VAL A 352 -12.22 -1.75 20.60
C VAL A 352 -12.34 -1.13 21.98
N GLU A 353 -11.56 -1.62 22.95
CA GLU A 353 -11.59 -1.08 24.32
C GLU A 353 -11.12 0.38 24.34
N PHE A 354 -10.11 0.75 23.57
CA PHE A 354 -9.70 2.14 23.39
C PHE A 354 -10.87 3.00 22.89
N LEU A 355 -11.60 2.58 21.86
CA LEU A 355 -12.75 3.33 21.34
C LEU A 355 -13.85 3.50 22.40
N ARG A 356 -14.05 2.54 23.28
CA ARG A 356 -15.04 2.61 24.37
C ARG A 356 -14.72 3.67 25.42
N THR A 357 -13.47 4.07 25.55
CA THR A 357 -13.06 5.15 26.47
C THR A 357 -13.31 6.54 25.90
N ARG A 358 -13.66 6.65 24.61
CA ARG A 358 -13.79 7.92 23.90
C ARG A 358 -15.22 8.46 23.99
N ALA A 359 -15.35 9.70 24.45
CA ALA A 359 -16.65 10.37 24.57
C ALA A 359 -17.34 10.60 23.22
N GLU A 360 -16.56 10.69 22.14
CA GLU A 360 -17.04 10.88 20.77
C GLU A 360 -17.59 9.59 20.14
N ILE A 361 -17.47 8.44 20.82
CA ILE A 361 -17.83 7.12 20.29
C ILE A 361 -18.97 6.50 21.12
N LYS A 362 -19.94 5.91 20.44
CA LYS A 362 -20.98 5.08 21.06
C LYS A 362 -20.39 3.72 21.41
N ALA A 363 -20.11 3.48 22.69
CA ALA A 363 -19.44 2.27 23.18
C ALA A 363 -20.16 0.95 22.81
N ASP A 364 -21.48 1.01 22.59
CA ASP A 364 -22.32 -0.12 22.18
C ASP A 364 -22.49 -0.27 20.65
N ARG A 365 -21.83 0.60 19.85
CA ARG A 365 -21.97 0.65 18.40
C ARG A 365 -20.62 0.60 17.70
N ILE A 366 -19.87 -0.48 17.96
CA ILE A 366 -18.57 -0.74 17.37
C ILE A 366 -18.64 -2.03 16.54
N GLY A 367 -18.15 -1.96 15.31
CA GLY A 367 -17.98 -3.10 14.40
C GLY A 367 -16.53 -3.39 14.10
N LEU A 368 -16.24 -4.55 13.51
CA LEU A 368 -14.93 -4.95 13.02
C LEU A 368 -14.96 -5.06 11.50
N THR A 369 -13.91 -4.61 10.84
CA THR A 369 -13.74 -4.73 9.37
C THR A 369 -12.30 -5.06 9.03
N GLY A 370 -12.10 -5.90 8.04
CA GLY A 370 -10.75 -6.29 7.61
C GLY A 370 -10.78 -7.20 6.38
N SER A 371 -9.62 -7.44 5.79
CA SER A 371 -9.50 -8.28 4.58
C SER A 371 -8.54 -9.45 4.79
N SER A 372 -8.74 -10.51 4.00
CA SER A 372 -7.83 -11.65 3.93
C SER A 372 -7.58 -12.27 5.31
N GLN A 373 -6.36 -12.30 5.83
CA GLN A 373 -6.01 -12.84 7.16
C GLN A 373 -6.89 -12.29 8.30
N ALA A 374 -7.43 -11.09 8.17
CA ALA A 374 -8.32 -10.49 9.17
C ALA A 374 -9.56 -11.36 9.46
N GLY A 375 -9.94 -12.24 8.52
CA GLY A 375 -11.04 -13.17 8.70
C GLY A 375 -10.83 -14.20 9.81
N TRP A 376 -9.60 -14.54 10.14
CA TRP A 376 -9.28 -15.38 11.29
C TRP A 376 -9.11 -14.57 12.58
N ILE A 377 -8.71 -13.30 12.47
CA ILE A 377 -8.39 -12.44 13.60
C ILE A 377 -9.65 -11.82 14.22
N MET A 378 -10.55 -11.27 13.38
CA MET A 378 -11.72 -10.53 13.85
C MET A 378 -12.71 -11.38 14.69
N PRO A 379 -13.03 -12.64 14.31
CA PRO A 379 -13.88 -13.46 15.14
C PRO A 379 -13.28 -13.78 16.52
N LEU A 380 -11.96 -14.01 16.59
CA LEU A 380 -11.26 -14.15 17.86
C LEU A 380 -11.33 -12.89 18.70
N ALA A 381 -11.11 -11.72 18.10
CA ALA A 381 -11.22 -10.45 18.78
C ALA A 381 -12.65 -10.24 19.34
N ALA A 382 -13.67 -10.58 18.54
CA ALA A 382 -15.07 -10.47 18.95
C ALA A 382 -15.44 -11.40 20.13
N MET A 383 -14.70 -12.50 20.33
CA MET A 383 -14.87 -13.36 21.51
C MET A 383 -14.25 -12.78 22.78
N ARG A 384 -13.31 -11.83 22.66
CA ARG A 384 -12.64 -11.17 23.80
C ARG A 384 -13.38 -9.95 24.31
N VAL A 385 -14.09 -9.27 23.41
CA VAL A 385 -14.81 -8.04 23.72
C VAL A 385 -16.30 -8.23 23.44
N PRO A 386 -17.19 -7.98 24.42
CA PRO A 386 -18.63 -8.16 24.23
C PRO A 386 -19.24 -7.11 23.32
N ASN A 387 -20.44 -7.37 22.81
CA ASN A 387 -21.28 -6.39 22.11
C ASN A 387 -20.70 -5.77 20.85
N ILE A 388 -19.88 -6.55 20.08
CA ILE A 388 -19.51 -6.17 18.72
C ILE A 388 -20.75 -6.24 17.83
N ARG A 389 -21.04 -5.16 17.10
CA ARG A 389 -22.25 -5.03 16.27
C ARG A 389 -22.21 -5.92 15.04
N PHE A 390 -21.06 -5.95 14.39
CA PHE A 390 -20.86 -6.76 13.19
C PHE A 390 -19.39 -7.11 12.97
N ILE A 391 -19.19 -8.14 12.19
CA ILE A 391 -17.91 -8.47 11.56
C ILE A 391 -18.11 -8.40 10.05
N GLN A 392 -17.34 -7.54 9.40
CA GLN A 392 -17.33 -7.39 7.94
C GLN A 392 -16.03 -7.96 7.40
N MET A 393 -16.12 -9.12 6.78
CA MET A 393 -15.00 -9.85 6.18
C MET A 393 -14.92 -9.53 4.69
N ARG A 394 -13.77 -9.04 4.26
CA ARG A 394 -13.51 -8.70 2.87
C ARG A 394 -12.49 -9.66 2.30
N SER A 395 -12.83 -10.39 1.23
CA SER A 395 -11.95 -11.38 0.59
C SER A 395 -11.24 -12.27 1.62
N SER A 396 -12.00 -12.80 2.57
CA SER A 396 -11.49 -13.61 3.68
C SER A 396 -12.14 -14.99 3.67
N SER A 397 -11.35 -16.03 3.95
CA SER A 397 -11.87 -17.38 4.11
C SER A 397 -12.07 -17.73 5.59
N PRO A 398 -13.17 -18.39 5.93
CA PRO A 398 -13.37 -18.92 7.26
C PRO A 398 -12.80 -20.32 7.45
N ARG A 399 -12.16 -20.90 6.44
CA ARG A 399 -11.61 -22.26 6.47
C ARG A 399 -10.35 -22.36 7.34
N ASN A 400 -9.96 -23.59 7.65
CA ASN A 400 -8.67 -23.87 8.26
C ASN A 400 -7.52 -23.32 7.39
N VAL A 401 -6.51 -22.72 8.02
CA VAL A 401 -5.42 -22.03 7.33
C VAL A 401 -4.62 -22.95 6.41
N ARG A 402 -4.42 -24.22 6.80
CA ARG A 402 -3.72 -25.21 5.98
C ARG A 402 -4.53 -25.53 4.71
N GLU A 403 -5.82 -25.79 4.87
CA GLU A 403 -6.71 -26.07 3.74
C GLU A 403 -6.83 -24.87 2.80
N GLU A 404 -6.93 -23.65 3.37
CA GLU A 404 -6.98 -22.42 2.58
C GLU A 404 -5.69 -22.21 1.78
N GLY A 405 -4.52 -22.41 2.40
CA GLY A 405 -3.23 -22.30 1.71
C GLY A 405 -3.08 -23.29 0.55
N ARG A 406 -3.56 -24.53 0.73
CA ARG A 406 -3.61 -25.52 -0.37
C ARG A 406 -4.54 -25.05 -1.50
N ARG A 407 -5.73 -24.58 -1.14
CA ARG A 407 -6.71 -24.13 -2.14
C ARG A 407 -6.26 -22.89 -2.90
N GLN A 408 -5.64 -21.95 -2.20
CA GLN A 408 -5.02 -20.76 -2.80
C GLN A 408 -3.97 -21.16 -3.86
N LEU A 409 -3.08 -22.09 -3.53
CA LEU A 409 -2.06 -22.57 -4.47
C LEU A 409 -2.70 -23.15 -5.74
N VAL A 410 -3.74 -23.98 -5.59
CA VAL A 410 -4.49 -24.53 -6.73
C VAL A 410 -5.09 -23.42 -7.59
N LEU A 411 -5.79 -22.47 -6.96
CA LEU A 411 -6.44 -21.35 -7.70
C LEU A 411 -5.44 -20.51 -8.48
N MET A 412 -4.31 -20.18 -7.88
CA MET A 412 -3.27 -19.38 -8.52
C MET A 412 -2.66 -20.13 -9.71
N MET A 413 -2.37 -21.43 -9.55
CA MET A 413 -1.82 -22.25 -10.61
C MET A 413 -2.83 -22.54 -11.73
N GLU A 414 -4.12 -22.77 -11.41
CA GLU A 414 -5.19 -22.90 -12.40
C GLU A 414 -5.37 -21.63 -13.23
N ALA A 415 -5.35 -20.45 -12.56
CA ALA A 415 -5.42 -19.16 -13.22
C ALA A 415 -4.26 -18.94 -14.20
N GLU A 416 -3.06 -19.42 -13.85
CA GLU A 416 -1.87 -19.41 -14.71
C GLU A 416 -1.84 -20.55 -15.74
N ARG A 417 -2.87 -21.39 -15.74
CA ARG A 417 -3.02 -22.51 -16.68
C ARG A 417 -1.93 -23.58 -16.56
N TYR A 418 -1.46 -23.82 -15.35
CA TYR A 418 -0.55 -24.96 -15.11
C TYR A 418 -1.27 -26.28 -15.36
N PRO A 419 -0.58 -27.28 -15.93
CA PRO A 419 -1.15 -28.61 -16.09
C PRO A 419 -1.38 -29.26 -14.71
N ARG A 420 -2.36 -30.17 -14.63
CA ARG A 420 -2.72 -30.83 -13.37
C ARG A 420 -1.54 -31.55 -12.70
N SER A 421 -0.62 -32.10 -13.49
CA SER A 421 0.60 -32.72 -12.98
C SER A 421 1.51 -31.75 -12.22
N GLU A 422 1.66 -30.52 -12.72
CA GLU A 422 2.45 -29.50 -12.02
C GLU A 422 1.72 -28.99 -10.77
N ILE A 423 0.40 -28.83 -10.83
CA ILE A 423 -0.38 -28.48 -9.63
C ILE A 423 -0.22 -29.54 -8.55
N GLN A 424 -0.29 -30.83 -8.92
CA GLN A 424 -0.08 -31.92 -7.97
C GLN A 424 1.34 -31.89 -7.39
N ARG A 425 2.36 -31.68 -8.21
CA ARG A 425 3.76 -31.56 -7.77
C ARG A 425 3.96 -30.42 -6.77
N ALA A 426 3.32 -29.27 -7.02
CA ALA A 426 3.35 -28.13 -6.11
C ALA A 426 2.62 -28.43 -4.79
N LEU A 427 1.49 -29.13 -4.85
CA LEU A 427 0.76 -29.58 -3.66
C LEU A 427 1.58 -30.58 -2.84
N ASP A 428 2.29 -31.52 -3.47
CA ASP A 428 3.12 -32.49 -2.77
C ASP A 428 4.24 -31.78 -1.97
N ILE A 429 4.90 -30.77 -2.57
CA ILE A 429 5.89 -29.95 -1.88
C ILE A 429 5.24 -29.15 -0.74
N ARG A 430 4.09 -28.53 -0.98
CA ARG A 430 3.36 -27.79 0.04
C ARG A 430 2.98 -28.66 1.22
N ASP A 431 2.48 -29.87 0.97
CA ASP A 431 2.12 -30.82 2.02
C ASP A 431 3.32 -31.25 2.85
N MET A 432 4.47 -31.51 2.21
CA MET A 432 5.71 -31.82 2.92
C MET A 432 6.16 -30.65 3.82
N MET A 433 6.04 -29.40 3.33
CA MET A 433 6.34 -28.21 4.12
C MET A 433 5.39 -28.07 5.32
N ASP A 434 4.10 -28.25 5.10
CA ASP A 434 3.07 -28.16 6.13
C ASP A 434 3.24 -29.29 7.18
N ASP A 435 3.55 -30.51 6.75
CA ASP A 435 3.82 -31.64 7.64
C ASP A 435 5.10 -31.41 8.46
N TYR A 436 6.15 -30.87 7.85
CA TYR A 436 7.35 -30.50 8.60
C TYR A 436 7.03 -29.40 9.64
N ALA A 437 6.29 -28.36 9.26
CA ALA A 437 5.90 -27.30 10.19
C ALA A 437 5.15 -27.86 11.41
N VAL A 438 4.28 -28.87 11.22
CA VAL A 438 3.50 -29.49 12.29
C VAL A 438 4.33 -30.46 13.13
N THR A 439 5.10 -31.35 12.48
CA THR A 439 5.73 -32.49 13.12
C THR A 439 7.22 -32.32 13.45
N GLY A 440 7.90 -31.42 12.74
CA GLY A 440 9.36 -31.28 12.79
C GLY A 440 10.14 -32.43 12.19
N ARG A 441 9.49 -33.32 11.40
CA ARG A 441 10.08 -34.56 10.85
C ARG A 441 10.30 -34.44 9.35
N ASN A 442 11.24 -35.28 8.85
CA ASN A 442 11.48 -35.47 7.41
C ASN A 442 12.05 -34.24 6.68
N TRP A 443 12.87 -33.42 7.37
CA TRP A 443 13.50 -32.24 6.77
C TRP A 443 14.35 -32.58 5.55
N GLU A 444 15.20 -33.60 5.64
CA GLU A 444 16.15 -33.96 4.57
C GLU A 444 15.40 -34.39 3.29
N GLN A 445 14.26 -35.06 3.43
CA GLN A 445 13.40 -35.42 2.28
C GLN A 445 12.74 -34.16 1.67
N LEU A 446 12.21 -33.29 2.52
CA LEU A 446 11.62 -32.02 2.10
C LEU A 446 12.66 -31.14 1.38
N GLU A 447 13.85 -30.97 1.96
CA GLU A 447 14.93 -30.15 1.37
C GLU A 447 15.37 -30.70 0.01
N ALA A 448 15.54 -32.02 -0.10
CA ALA A 448 15.88 -32.67 -1.36
C ALA A 448 14.79 -32.49 -2.43
N ALA A 449 13.52 -32.61 -2.07
CA ALA A 449 12.39 -32.42 -2.97
C ALA A 449 12.26 -30.92 -3.38
N ALA A 450 12.36 -30.00 -2.44
CA ALA A 450 12.28 -28.57 -2.70
C ALA A 450 13.40 -28.06 -3.62
N LYS A 451 14.61 -28.64 -3.48
CA LYS A 451 15.75 -28.29 -4.35
C LYS A 451 15.51 -28.63 -5.82
N GLN A 452 14.73 -29.67 -6.11
CA GLN A 452 14.40 -30.04 -7.50
C GLN A 452 13.48 -29.03 -8.20
N VAL A 453 12.81 -28.17 -7.39
CA VAL A 453 11.83 -27.19 -7.86
C VAL A 453 12.17 -25.75 -7.45
N GLU A 454 13.37 -25.52 -6.92
CA GLU A 454 13.76 -24.20 -6.36
C GLU A 454 13.67 -23.05 -7.36
N ASN A 455 13.81 -23.32 -8.65
CA ASN A 455 13.74 -22.35 -9.74
C ASN A 455 12.37 -22.31 -10.43
N GLU A 456 11.43 -23.15 -10.04
CA GLU A 456 10.08 -23.10 -10.59
C GLU A 456 9.38 -21.80 -10.16
N TYR A 457 8.67 -21.15 -11.12
CA TYR A 457 7.97 -19.90 -10.84
C TYR A 457 6.96 -20.05 -9.70
N TRP A 458 6.18 -21.14 -9.68
CA TRP A 458 5.22 -21.39 -8.60
C TRP A 458 5.88 -21.62 -7.25
N MET A 459 7.10 -22.19 -7.20
CA MET A 459 7.84 -22.37 -5.94
C MET A 459 8.29 -21.03 -5.36
N THR A 460 8.79 -20.13 -6.22
CA THR A 460 9.31 -18.83 -5.80
C THR A 460 8.22 -17.79 -5.56
N GLN A 461 7.17 -17.76 -6.39
CA GLN A 461 6.16 -16.71 -6.37
C GLN A 461 4.88 -17.08 -5.61
N PHE A 462 4.46 -18.35 -5.65
CA PHE A 462 3.20 -18.76 -5.00
C PHE A 462 3.43 -19.41 -3.64
N ILE A 463 4.48 -20.20 -3.50
CA ILE A 463 4.86 -20.82 -2.22
C ILE A 463 5.76 -19.88 -1.40
N GLY A 464 6.64 -19.12 -2.05
CA GLY A 464 7.59 -18.20 -1.40
C GLY A 464 8.94 -18.85 -1.03
N GLY A 465 9.24 -20.02 -1.61
CA GLY A 465 10.46 -20.78 -1.33
C GLY A 465 10.37 -21.64 -0.07
N LEU A 466 11.40 -22.46 0.17
CA LEU A 466 11.52 -23.26 1.40
C LEU A 466 12.16 -22.39 2.50
N PRO A 467 11.47 -22.15 3.65
CA PRO A 467 12.08 -21.49 4.81
C PRO A 467 13.23 -22.35 5.38
N ALA A 468 14.19 -21.71 6.05
CA ALA A 468 15.26 -22.44 6.75
C ALA A 468 14.71 -23.44 7.77
N LYS A 469 15.44 -24.52 8.05
CA LYS A 469 15.03 -25.61 8.96
C LYS A 469 14.59 -25.12 10.34
N ASP A 470 15.26 -24.10 10.84
CA ASP A 470 15.02 -23.47 12.15
C ASP A 470 14.23 -22.16 12.07
N SER A 471 13.58 -21.90 10.92
CA SER A 471 12.78 -20.69 10.75
C SER A 471 11.64 -20.61 11.78
N PRO A 472 11.42 -19.45 12.40
CA PRO A 472 10.28 -19.22 13.26
C PRO A 472 8.93 -19.37 12.54
N ASP A 473 8.93 -19.34 11.21
CA ASP A 473 7.72 -19.53 10.38
C ASP A 473 7.07 -20.89 10.62
N HIS A 474 7.88 -21.94 10.85
CA HIS A 474 7.34 -23.28 11.15
C HIS A 474 6.54 -23.29 12.46
N ALA A 475 7.02 -22.60 13.50
CA ALA A 475 6.31 -22.49 14.76
C ALA A 475 5.01 -21.66 14.63
N TRP A 476 5.06 -20.62 13.82
CA TRP A 476 3.89 -19.80 13.50
C TRP A 476 2.84 -20.61 12.74
N LEU A 477 3.22 -21.34 11.68
CA LEU A 477 2.34 -22.19 10.88
C LEU A 477 1.68 -23.28 11.74
N ARG A 478 2.45 -23.94 12.62
CA ARG A 478 1.91 -24.95 13.54
C ARG A 478 0.77 -24.41 14.38
N LYS A 479 0.90 -23.19 14.91
CA LYS A 479 -0.16 -22.52 15.65
C LYS A 479 -1.32 -22.12 14.76
N ALA A 480 -1.05 -21.58 13.57
CA ALA A 480 -2.08 -21.17 12.62
C ALA A 480 -2.93 -22.36 12.15
N TYR A 481 -2.32 -23.52 11.93
CA TYR A 481 -3.03 -24.74 11.50
C TYR A 481 -3.88 -25.38 12.61
N SER A 482 -3.52 -25.18 13.87
CA SER A 482 -4.33 -25.65 15.00
C SER A 482 -5.54 -24.77 15.31
N TYR A 483 -5.69 -23.64 14.61
CA TYR A 483 -6.75 -22.70 14.86
C TYR A 483 -8.10 -23.17 14.31
N ASP A 484 -9.11 -23.23 15.19
CA ASP A 484 -10.48 -23.61 14.84
C ASP A 484 -11.42 -22.39 14.85
N MET A 485 -11.91 -22.03 13.67
CA MET A 485 -12.89 -20.96 13.46
C MET A 485 -14.31 -21.31 13.91
N THR A 486 -14.59 -22.57 14.17
CA THR A 486 -15.94 -23.07 14.43
C THR A 486 -16.53 -22.43 15.70
N ALA A 487 -15.76 -22.35 16.79
CA ALA A 487 -16.25 -21.81 18.04
C ALA A 487 -16.54 -20.31 17.98
N PRO A 488 -15.64 -19.44 17.48
CA PRO A 488 -15.96 -18.02 17.26
C PRO A 488 -17.17 -17.82 16.37
N PHE A 489 -17.26 -18.55 15.28
CA PHE A 489 -18.35 -18.44 14.32
C PHE A 489 -19.71 -18.81 14.95
N ARG A 490 -19.77 -19.92 15.70
CA ARG A 490 -20.98 -20.37 16.39
C ARG A 490 -21.42 -19.43 17.52
N ASN A 491 -20.51 -18.75 18.18
CA ASN A 491 -20.83 -17.96 19.36
C ASN A 491 -21.07 -16.48 19.10
N PHE A 492 -20.61 -15.97 17.95
CA PHE A 492 -20.85 -14.57 17.60
C PHE A 492 -22.34 -14.33 17.31
N ARG A 493 -22.87 -13.23 17.88
CA ARG A 493 -24.30 -12.88 17.79
C ARG A 493 -24.58 -11.64 16.96
N GLY A 494 -23.54 -10.89 16.59
CA GLY A 494 -23.65 -9.71 15.73
C GLY A 494 -23.90 -10.09 14.27
N ALA A 495 -24.05 -9.09 13.42
CA ALA A 495 -24.21 -9.30 11.99
C ALA A 495 -22.91 -9.71 11.29
N TRP A 496 -23.02 -10.53 10.27
CA TRP A 496 -21.92 -10.90 9.38
C TRP A 496 -22.11 -10.32 8.00
N GLN A 497 -21.05 -9.74 7.45
CA GLN A 497 -20.95 -9.53 6.01
C GLN A 497 -19.68 -10.22 5.50
N ALA A 498 -19.81 -10.99 4.44
CA ALA A 498 -18.71 -11.50 3.64
C ALA A 498 -18.80 -10.89 2.24
N ILE A 499 -17.76 -10.21 1.78
CA ILE A 499 -17.68 -9.59 0.47
C ILE A 499 -16.52 -10.23 -0.28
N TYR A 500 -16.74 -10.68 -1.50
CA TYR A 500 -15.73 -11.31 -2.35
C TYR A 500 -15.68 -10.66 -3.73
N GLY A 501 -14.51 -10.62 -4.34
CA GLY A 501 -14.37 -10.33 -5.77
C GLY A 501 -14.66 -11.59 -6.60
N ALA A 502 -15.44 -11.47 -7.68
CA ALA A 502 -15.79 -12.62 -8.53
C ALA A 502 -14.55 -13.24 -9.24
N SER A 503 -13.50 -12.45 -9.42
CA SER A 503 -12.23 -12.87 -10.02
C SER A 503 -11.12 -13.07 -8.96
N ASP A 504 -11.48 -13.28 -7.70
CA ASP A 504 -10.53 -13.57 -6.63
C ASP A 504 -9.87 -14.94 -6.87
N ILE A 505 -8.56 -14.95 -7.09
CA ILE A 505 -7.75 -16.16 -7.26
C ILE A 505 -6.98 -16.55 -5.98
N VAL A 506 -7.16 -15.79 -4.91
CA VAL A 506 -6.56 -16.05 -3.61
C VAL A 506 -7.52 -16.85 -2.73
N ILE A 507 -8.82 -16.48 -2.77
CA ILE A 507 -9.89 -17.13 -2.01
C ILE A 507 -10.88 -17.80 -2.95
N SER A 508 -11.18 -19.07 -2.73
CA SER A 508 -12.24 -19.77 -3.45
C SER A 508 -13.62 -19.25 -3.03
N VAL A 509 -14.18 -18.34 -3.81
CA VAL A 509 -15.48 -17.69 -3.51
C VAL A 509 -16.60 -18.72 -3.33
N PRO A 510 -16.78 -19.72 -4.22
CA PRO A 510 -17.83 -20.75 -4.04
C PRO A 510 -17.67 -21.54 -2.72
N GLU A 511 -16.45 -21.93 -2.40
CA GLU A 511 -16.16 -22.71 -1.19
C GLU A 511 -16.29 -21.87 0.09
N ALA A 512 -15.78 -20.63 0.07
CA ALA A 512 -15.94 -19.70 1.19
C ALA A 512 -17.43 -19.41 1.47
N ARG A 513 -18.22 -19.23 0.41
CA ARG A 513 -19.67 -19.06 0.51
C ARG A 513 -20.35 -20.28 1.11
N ALA A 514 -20.06 -21.48 0.61
CA ALA A 514 -20.65 -22.73 1.10
C ALA A 514 -20.31 -22.94 2.59
N TRP A 515 -19.07 -22.65 2.98
CA TRP A 515 -18.65 -22.73 4.37
C TRP A 515 -19.40 -21.76 5.28
N PHE A 516 -19.60 -20.52 4.84
CA PHE A 516 -20.42 -19.55 5.57
C PHE A 516 -21.86 -20.02 5.70
N GLU A 517 -22.46 -20.50 4.61
CA GLU A 517 -23.85 -21.01 4.61
C GLU A 517 -24.01 -22.20 5.55
N ASP A 518 -23.03 -23.12 5.62
CA ASP A 518 -23.05 -24.25 6.54
C ASP A 518 -22.81 -23.81 7.99
N GLY A 519 -21.82 -22.95 8.24
CA GLY A 519 -21.53 -22.43 9.58
C GLY A 519 -22.72 -21.68 10.19
N LEU A 520 -23.52 -21.02 9.37
CA LEU A 520 -24.72 -20.31 9.79
C LEU A 520 -25.84 -21.20 10.29
N ARG A 521 -25.94 -22.41 9.78
CA ARG A 521 -26.95 -23.37 10.27
C ARG A 521 -26.80 -23.66 11.76
N TYR A 522 -25.57 -23.53 12.29
CA TYR A 522 -25.21 -23.79 13.68
C TYR A 522 -24.80 -22.53 14.43
N GLY A 523 -24.75 -21.39 13.76
CA GLY A 523 -24.37 -20.11 14.31
C GLY A 523 -25.52 -19.44 15.10
N ARG A 524 -25.16 -18.45 15.92
CA ARG A 524 -26.13 -17.65 16.71
C ARG A 524 -26.53 -16.34 16.03
N SER A 525 -25.93 -16.02 14.92
CA SER A 525 -26.27 -14.84 14.11
C SER A 525 -27.38 -15.14 13.14
N ASN A 526 -28.39 -14.28 13.08
CA ASN A 526 -29.48 -14.36 12.11
C ASN A 526 -29.34 -13.33 10.98
N ASP A 527 -28.33 -12.45 11.08
CA ASP A 527 -28.09 -11.37 10.11
C ASP A 527 -26.78 -11.65 9.39
N VAL A 528 -26.88 -12.27 8.23
CA VAL A 528 -25.75 -12.61 7.41
C VAL A 528 -25.98 -12.19 5.97
N THR A 529 -25.00 -11.49 5.43
CA THR A 529 -24.97 -11.03 4.04
C THR A 529 -23.72 -11.56 3.36
N ILE A 530 -23.87 -12.24 2.26
CA ILE A 530 -22.76 -12.67 1.41
C ILE A 530 -22.91 -11.98 0.06
N GLU A 531 -21.92 -11.21 -0.33
CA GLU A 531 -21.89 -10.47 -1.57
C GLU A 531 -20.70 -10.86 -2.45
N VAL A 532 -20.95 -10.98 -3.75
CA VAL A 532 -19.90 -11.18 -4.76
C VAL A 532 -19.91 -9.98 -5.70
N VAL A 533 -18.77 -9.32 -5.80
CA VAL A 533 -18.57 -8.11 -6.62
C VAL A 533 -18.10 -8.55 -8.00
N PRO A 534 -18.87 -8.30 -9.07
CA PRO A 534 -18.49 -8.70 -10.43
C PRO A 534 -17.19 -8.02 -10.87
N ASN A 535 -16.37 -8.72 -11.65
CA ASN A 535 -15.14 -8.22 -12.24
C ASN A 535 -14.18 -7.58 -11.22
N ALA A 536 -14.11 -8.13 -10.03
CA ALA A 536 -13.23 -7.65 -8.96
C ALA A 536 -12.27 -8.76 -8.51
N ASP A 537 -11.03 -8.40 -8.23
CA ASP A 537 -10.02 -9.27 -7.65
C ASP A 537 -10.11 -9.35 -6.11
N HIS A 538 -9.06 -9.91 -5.50
CA HIS A 538 -8.91 -10.02 -4.05
C HIS A 538 -8.96 -8.67 -3.30
N ASN A 539 -8.50 -7.59 -3.94
CA ASN A 539 -8.45 -6.22 -3.40
C ASN A 539 -9.57 -5.31 -3.93
N TYR A 540 -10.51 -5.89 -4.68
CA TYR A 540 -11.61 -5.20 -5.37
C TYR A 540 -11.17 -4.26 -6.50
N TYR A 541 -10.00 -4.45 -7.07
CA TYR A 541 -9.66 -3.79 -8.32
C TYR A 541 -10.42 -4.43 -9.48
N GLU A 542 -10.88 -3.59 -10.41
CA GLU A 542 -11.57 -4.05 -11.61
C GLU A 542 -10.63 -4.86 -12.50
N THR A 543 -10.95 -6.13 -12.70
CA THR A 543 -10.11 -7.10 -13.41
C THR A 543 -10.98 -8.07 -14.22
N LYS A 544 -10.36 -8.73 -15.20
CA LYS A 544 -11.00 -9.80 -15.97
C LYS A 544 -10.60 -11.20 -15.48
N THR A 545 -9.38 -11.36 -15.01
CA THR A 545 -8.80 -12.68 -14.69
C THR A 545 -8.38 -12.83 -13.23
N GLY A 546 -8.21 -11.73 -12.49
CA GLY A 546 -7.66 -11.72 -11.14
C GLY A 546 -6.17 -12.01 -11.05
N LEU A 547 -5.47 -12.12 -12.19
CA LEU A 547 -4.03 -12.39 -12.25
C LEU A 547 -3.22 -11.13 -11.97
N ASP A 548 -2.88 -10.93 -10.72
CA ASP A 548 -2.21 -9.72 -10.23
C ASP A 548 -0.97 -9.35 -11.03
N HIS A 549 -0.04 -10.26 -11.22
CA HIS A 549 1.23 -9.96 -11.91
C HIS A 549 1.07 -9.62 -13.40
N ARG A 550 -0.03 -10.02 -14.04
CA ARG A 550 -0.35 -9.70 -15.44
C ARG A 550 -1.25 -8.50 -15.60
N GLU A 551 -2.14 -8.28 -14.64
CA GLU A 551 -3.19 -7.26 -14.72
C GLU A 551 -2.95 -6.06 -13.82
N LEU A 552 -2.17 -6.16 -12.72
CA LEU A 552 -1.80 -5.02 -11.88
C LEU A 552 -1.32 -3.81 -12.70
N PRO A 553 -0.50 -3.97 -13.75
CA PRO A 553 -0.14 -2.86 -14.61
C PRO A 553 -1.34 -2.24 -15.35
N ARG A 554 -2.45 -2.98 -15.49
CA ARG A 554 -3.67 -2.53 -16.18
C ARG A 554 -4.76 -2.07 -15.23
N TYR A 555 -4.65 -2.36 -13.94
CA TYR A 555 -5.60 -1.90 -12.93
C TYR A 555 -5.63 -0.39 -12.90
N SER A 556 -6.80 0.18 -13.02
CA SER A 556 -6.98 1.63 -13.05
C SER A 556 -8.03 2.12 -12.08
N ARG A 557 -8.81 1.21 -11.49
CA ARG A 557 -9.91 1.58 -10.58
C ARG A 557 -10.36 0.41 -9.71
N TYR A 558 -11.00 0.77 -8.62
CA TYR A 558 -11.81 -0.16 -7.83
C TYR A 558 -13.10 -0.52 -8.56
N ALA A 559 -13.62 -1.71 -8.28
CA ALA A 559 -14.91 -2.15 -8.78
C ALA A 559 -16.02 -1.15 -8.41
N PRO A 560 -16.92 -0.81 -9.34
CA PRO A 560 -17.93 0.21 -9.12
C PRO A 560 -18.78 -0.03 -7.87
N GLY A 561 -18.94 1.00 -7.06
CA GLY A 561 -19.82 0.99 -5.88
C GLY A 561 -19.30 0.20 -4.68
N ILE A 562 -18.05 -0.31 -4.68
CA ILE A 562 -17.53 -1.12 -3.57
C ILE A 562 -17.52 -0.33 -2.24
N PHE A 563 -17.11 0.92 -2.25
CA PHE A 563 -17.08 1.75 -1.04
C PHE A 563 -18.49 1.98 -0.47
N ASP A 564 -19.47 2.20 -1.34
CA ASP A 564 -20.89 2.35 -0.95
C ASP A 564 -21.47 1.05 -0.39
N LYS A 565 -21.15 -0.10 -1.00
CA LYS A 565 -21.58 -1.41 -0.50
C LYS A 565 -21.10 -1.65 0.93
N ILE A 566 -19.79 -1.43 1.14
CA ILE A 566 -19.14 -1.59 2.44
C ILE A 566 -19.80 -0.70 3.50
N THR A 567 -19.92 0.60 3.22
CA THR A 567 -20.37 1.58 4.21
C THR A 567 -21.88 1.58 4.43
N ARG A 568 -22.68 1.37 3.40
CA ARG A 568 -24.15 1.33 3.49
C ARG A 568 -24.60 0.18 4.38
N TRP A 569 -24.08 -1.04 4.12
CA TRP A 569 -24.41 -2.21 4.91
C TRP A 569 -24.08 -2.00 6.40
N ALA A 570 -22.89 -1.46 6.69
CA ALA A 570 -22.46 -1.15 8.05
C ALA A 570 -23.36 -0.09 8.73
N ASN A 571 -23.71 0.99 8.00
CA ASN A 571 -24.60 2.03 8.51
C ASN A 571 -25.98 1.50 8.91
N GLU A 572 -26.54 0.59 8.13
CA GLU A 572 -27.83 -0.03 8.46
C GLU A 572 -27.75 -0.78 9.79
N ARG A 573 -26.67 -1.53 10.05
CA ARG A 573 -26.47 -2.30 11.30
C ARG A 573 -26.11 -1.41 12.49
N MET A 574 -25.50 -0.25 12.25
CA MET A 574 -25.22 0.73 13.29
C MET A 574 -26.46 1.52 13.72
N ARG A 575 -27.47 1.67 12.89
CA ARG A 575 -28.73 2.38 13.22
C ARG A 575 -29.69 1.51 14.00
N ASN A 576 -29.76 0.21 13.71
CA ASN A 576 -30.72 -0.69 14.33
C ASN A 576 -30.37 -0.92 15.80
N THR A 577 -31.35 -0.79 16.68
CA THR A 577 -31.24 -1.29 18.07
C THR A 577 -31.11 -2.80 18.00
N PHE A 578 -30.27 -3.40 18.86
CA PHE A 578 -30.29 -4.86 19.06
C PHE A 578 -31.71 -5.26 19.41
N THR A 579 -32.46 -5.81 18.47
CA THR A 579 -33.65 -6.57 18.84
C THR A 579 -33.14 -7.74 19.66
N ARG A 580 -33.58 -7.77 20.94
CA ARG A 580 -33.31 -8.87 21.88
C ARG A 580 -33.52 -10.20 21.12
N PRO A 581 -32.66 -11.20 21.25
CA PRO A 581 -32.91 -12.51 20.66
C PRO A 581 -34.28 -12.95 21.12
N LEU A 582 -35.14 -13.37 20.20
CA LEU A 582 -36.37 -14.05 20.52
C LEU A 582 -35.99 -15.18 21.50
N SER A 583 -36.71 -15.26 22.62
CA SER A 583 -36.59 -16.34 23.61
C SER A 583 -36.55 -17.68 22.85
N PRO A 584 -35.77 -18.65 23.29
CA PRO A 584 -35.68 -19.93 22.60
C PRO A 584 -37.10 -20.50 22.48
N GLY A 585 -37.56 -20.55 21.23
CA GLY A 585 -38.84 -21.14 20.90
C GLY A 585 -38.88 -22.57 21.42
N LYS A 586 -39.96 -22.90 22.11
CA LYS A 586 -40.29 -24.23 22.61
C LYS A 586 -40.00 -25.25 21.53
N THR A 587 -39.17 -26.24 21.87
CA THR A 587 -38.98 -27.47 21.13
C THR A 587 -40.33 -28.01 20.68
N PRO A 588 -40.56 -28.35 19.41
CA PRO A 588 -41.73 -29.14 19.06
C PRO A 588 -41.57 -30.52 19.72
N SER A 589 -42.48 -30.84 20.59
CA SER A 589 -42.65 -32.20 21.09
C SER A 589 -43.07 -33.10 19.94
N ARG A 590 -42.24 -34.12 19.66
CA ARG A 590 -42.40 -35.34 18.87
C ARG A 590 -43.02 -35.24 17.48
#